data_2c46edfba16d498e6b61f6f0369fd73e
#
_entry.id   2c46edfba16d498e6b61f6f0369fd73e
#
_cell.length_a   1.000
_cell.length_b   1.000
_cell.length_c   1.000
_cell.angle_alpha   90.00
_cell.angle_beta   90.00
_cell.angle_gamma   90.00
#
_symmetry.space_group_name_H-M   'P 1'
#
loop_
_entity.id
_entity.type
_entity.pdbx_description
1 polymer ?
#
loop_
_entity_poly.entity_id
_entity_poly.type
_entity_poly.pdbx_seq_one_letter_code
_entity_poly.pdbx_strand_id
1 'polypeptide(L)'
;MTSSHTAIPVPDVDVTLPSLDFGHGNDFGEGWEAGDGKFGGSGSFGSTHRSSGGLEGIMYDFKKKRNGEDVPYEIANPTEFVERAVRLQKSDFSESSLSRYFRAPQSLFLTHLAIPFSNAESGPSFFGAEKEIKPSGWFVHYQGRITVPRSGTYRFSGLGDDYLVLMLKGRMRLAACWSDIQPAIAERWEPTKPTGEWLGPFGNMRLVYGDWVHLREGEVIDIDLAIGERPGGKVGFILHVEEKGVDYRKDSQGRPILPLFATAPISHEEKQRITNEFGSYEIEWENGPVFSVK
;
A
#
# COMPACT_ATOMS: atom_id res chain seq x y z
N MET A 1 21.48 -64.33 -13.30
CA MET A 1 21.05 -63.71 -12.01
C MET A 1 20.34 -62.42 -12.35
N THR A 2 19.04 -62.45 -12.44
CA THR A 2 18.16 -61.32 -12.75
C THR A 2 17.66 -60.72 -11.46
N SER A 3 18.08 -59.49 -11.17
CA SER A 3 17.62 -58.75 -9.98
C SER A 3 16.29 -58.06 -10.29
N SER A 4 15.25 -58.50 -9.62
CA SER A 4 13.92 -57.90 -9.67
C SER A 4 13.84 -56.73 -8.70
N HIS A 5 13.73 -55.51 -9.22
CA HIS A 5 13.36 -54.35 -8.40
C HIS A 5 11.86 -54.33 -8.15
N THR A 6 11.50 -54.55 -6.93
CA THR A 6 10.11 -54.40 -6.45
C THR A 6 9.89 -52.92 -6.20
N ALA A 7 8.98 -52.27 -6.97
CA ALA A 7 8.54 -50.91 -6.74
C ALA A 7 7.67 -50.88 -5.48
N ILE A 8 8.01 -50.00 -4.54
CA ILE A 8 7.18 -49.71 -3.36
C ILE A 8 6.04 -48.81 -3.82
N PRO A 9 4.76 -49.16 -3.57
CA PRO A 9 3.66 -48.27 -3.90
C PRO A 9 3.69 -47.04 -2.98
N VAL A 10 3.71 -45.83 -3.58
CA VAL A 10 3.48 -44.58 -2.89
C VAL A 10 1.98 -44.50 -2.59
N PRO A 11 1.56 -44.28 -1.33
CA PRO A 11 0.15 -44.09 -1.04
C PRO A 11 -0.34 -42.77 -1.66
N ASP A 12 -1.42 -42.84 -2.42
CA ASP A 12 -2.21 -41.71 -2.85
C ASP A 12 -2.77 -41.00 -1.60
N VAL A 13 -2.13 -39.93 -1.19
CA VAL A 13 -2.66 -39.05 -0.16
C VAL A 13 -3.59 -38.07 -0.89
N ASP A 14 -4.87 -38.37 -0.81
CA ASP A 14 -5.93 -37.43 -1.23
C ASP A 14 -5.92 -36.26 -0.27
N VAL A 15 -5.14 -35.23 -0.63
CA VAL A 15 -5.13 -33.93 0.07
C VAL A 15 -6.34 -33.15 -0.44
N THR A 16 -7.51 -33.50 0.05
CA THR A 16 -8.63 -32.54 0.04
C THR A 16 -8.25 -31.39 0.95
N LEU A 17 -7.75 -30.32 0.32
CA LEU A 17 -7.64 -29.03 0.98
C LEU A 17 -9.04 -28.66 1.46
N PRO A 18 -9.21 -28.33 2.76
CA PRO A 18 -10.49 -27.82 3.22
C PRO A 18 -10.77 -26.56 2.38
N SER A 19 -11.92 -26.54 1.72
CA SER A 19 -12.45 -25.33 1.14
C SER A 19 -12.49 -24.32 2.27
N LEU A 20 -11.63 -23.31 2.23
CA LEU A 20 -11.75 -22.14 3.08
C LEU A 20 -13.05 -21.47 2.63
N ASP A 21 -14.11 -21.82 3.32
CA ASP A 21 -15.37 -21.10 3.28
C ASP A 21 -15.05 -19.71 3.85
N PHE A 22 -14.76 -18.78 2.95
CA PHE A 22 -14.77 -17.38 3.28
C PHE A 22 -16.22 -17.05 3.56
N GLY A 23 -16.60 -17.23 4.84
CA GLY A 23 -17.91 -16.93 5.32
C GLY A 23 -18.35 -15.61 4.70
N HIS A 24 -19.48 -15.61 4.02
CA HIS A 24 -20.24 -14.44 3.67
C HIS A 24 -20.71 -13.78 4.99
N GLY A 25 -19.76 -13.18 5.68
CA GLY A 25 -20.04 -12.28 6.79
C GLY A 25 -20.63 -11.01 6.22
N ASN A 26 -21.93 -11.05 5.93
CA ASN A 26 -22.77 -9.87 5.78
C ASN A 26 -22.98 -9.18 7.14
N ASP A 27 -21.89 -8.88 7.85
CA ASP A 27 -21.98 -8.19 9.15
C ASP A 27 -20.94 -7.07 9.25
N PHE A 28 -20.68 -6.41 8.12
CA PHE A 28 -20.15 -5.05 8.10
C PHE A 28 -21.38 -4.14 8.06
N GLY A 29 -21.60 -3.40 9.17
CA GLY A 29 -22.76 -2.55 9.34
C GLY A 29 -23.09 -1.77 8.06
N GLU A 30 -24.35 -1.80 7.68
CA GLU A 30 -24.94 -0.95 6.66
C GLU A 30 -24.62 0.51 7.01
N GLY A 31 -23.63 1.10 6.33
CA GLY A 31 -23.17 2.47 6.62
C GLY A 31 -22.17 3.03 5.63
N TRP A 32 -21.74 2.25 4.64
CA TRP A 32 -20.95 2.77 3.52
C TRP A 32 -21.84 3.03 2.31
N GLU A 33 -22.62 4.08 2.38
CA GLU A 33 -23.05 4.75 1.16
C GLU A 33 -21.78 5.36 0.56
N ALA A 34 -21.45 4.95 -0.69
CA ALA A 34 -20.51 5.67 -1.52
C ALA A 34 -20.94 7.14 -1.49
N GLY A 35 -20.22 7.95 -0.74
CA GLY A 35 -20.57 9.36 -0.57
C GLY A 35 -20.70 9.96 -1.95
N ASP A 36 -21.94 10.35 -2.27
CA ASP A 36 -22.34 11.11 -3.45
C ASP A 36 -21.35 12.31 -3.51
N GLY A 37 -20.45 12.36 -4.46
CA GLY A 37 -19.23 13.19 -4.63
C GLY A 37 -19.30 14.69 -4.26
N LYS A 38 -20.04 15.04 -3.23
CA LYS A 38 -20.28 16.39 -2.70
C LYS A 38 -19.68 16.66 -1.33
N PHE A 39 -19.04 15.67 -0.72
CA PHE A 39 -18.44 15.88 0.60
C PHE A 39 -16.95 16.14 0.47
N GLY A 40 -16.52 17.36 0.83
CA GLY A 40 -15.14 17.73 1.11
C GLY A 40 -14.60 17.02 2.36
N GLY A 41 -14.91 15.72 2.52
CA GLY A 41 -14.44 14.88 3.59
C GLY A 41 -13.10 14.23 3.25
N SER A 42 -12.26 14.01 4.25
CA SER A 42 -11.06 13.20 4.14
C SER A 42 -11.46 11.75 3.88
N GLY A 43 -11.14 11.20 2.70
CA GLY A 43 -11.34 9.80 2.36
C GLY A 43 -10.08 8.98 2.61
N SER A 44 -10.22 7.65 2.59
CA SER A 44 -9.08 6.75 2.85
C SER A 44 -7.92 6.92 1.86
N PHE A 45 -8.20 7.37 0.62
CA PHE A 45 -7.20 7.67 -0.40
C PHE A 45 -6.69 9.13 -0.37
N GLY A 46 -7.16 9.95 0.56
CA GLY A 46 -6.80 11.35 0.70
C GLY A 46 -7.99 12.30 0.54
N SER A 47 -7.72 13.60 0.66
CA SER A 47 -8.70 14.69 0.55
C SER A 47 -8.60 15.38 -0.80
N THR A 48 -9.71 15.93 -1.29
CA THR A 48 -9.70 16.85 -2.45
C THR A 48 -9.12 18.23 -2.13
N HIS A 49 -8.92 18.53 -0.84
CA HIS A 49 -8.41 19.84 -0.41
C HIS A 49 -6.88 19.88 -0.38
N ARG A 50 -6.30 20.68 -1.27
CA ARG A 50 -4.84 20.88 -1.34
C ARG A 50 -4.23 21.44 -0.06
N SER A 51 -4.98 22.20 0.71
CA SER A 51 -4.54 22.80 1.98
C SER A 51 -4.38 21.80 3.14
N SER A 52 -4.64 20.52 2.92
CA SER A 52 -4.55 19.50 3.96
C SER A 52 -3.12 19.20 4.45
N GLY A 53 -2.07 19.67 3.72
CA GLY A 53 -0.69 19.26 4.01
C GLY A 53 -0.37 17.84 3.55
N GLY A 54 -1.13 17.32 2.59
CA GLY A 54 -0.96 15.98 2.04
C GLY A 54 -0.06 15.93 0.81
N LEU A 55 0.46 14.73 0.51
CA LEU A 55 1.13 14.41 -0.75
C LEU A 55 0.11 14.40 -1.88
N GLU A 56 0.41 15.05 -3.01
CA GLU A 56 -0.48 15.03 -4.17
C GLU A 56 -0.46 13.65 -4.82
N GLY A 57 -1.63 13.01 -4.88
CA GLY A 57 -1.85 11.70 -5.46
C GLY A 57 -2.62 11.76 -6.76
N ILE A 58 -2.15 11.05 -7.76
CA ILE A 58 -2.76 10.93 -9.08
C ILE A 58 -2.94 9.45 -9.41
N MET A 59 -4.15 9.09 -9.85
CA MET A 59 -4.43 7.73 -10.29
C MET A 59 -4.25 7.60 -11.80
N TYR A 60 -3.67 6.46 -12.19
CA TYR A 60 -3.44 6.06 -13.58
C TYR A 60 -4.04 4.69 -13.87
N ASP A 61 -4.55 4.50 -15.09
CA ASP A 61 -5.01 3.20 -15.58
C ASP A 61 -3.95 2.55 -16.48
N PHE A 62 -3.36 1.46 -16.00
CA PHE A 62 -2.38 0.72 -16.79
C PHE A 62 -2.97 0.02 -18.02
N LYS A 63 -4.30 -0.10 -18.10
CA LYS A 63 -5.02 -0.70 -19.22
C LYS A 63 -5.32 0.29 -20.34
N LYS A 64 -4.99 1.58 -20.15
CA LYS A 64 -5.32 2.63 -21.12
C LYS A 64 -4.14 3.55 -21.42
N LYS A 65 -4.02 3.94 -22.69
CA LYS A 65 -3.15 5.04 -23.10
C LYS A 65 -3.69 6.37 -22.58
N ARG A 66 -2.88 7.41 -22.65
CA ARG A 66 -3.24 8.79 -22.27
C ARG A 66 -4.56 9.28 -22.90
N ASN A 67 -4.83 8.89 -24.13
CA ASN A 67 -6.03 9.30 -24.88
C ASN A 67 -7.28 8.47 -24.54
N GLY A 68 -7.20 7.53 -23.59
CA GLY A 68 -8.28 6.65 -23.17
C GLY A 68 -8.42 5.37 -24.01
N GLU A 69 -7.59 5.18 -25.03
CA GLU A 69 -7.57 3.95 -25.85
C GLU A 69 -7.07 2.76 -25.02
N ASP A 70 -7.79 1.65 -25.06
CA ASP A 70 -7.42 0.43 -24.34
C ASP A 70 -6.13 -0.17 -24.91
N VAL A 71 -5.32 -0.76 -24.04
CA VAL A 71 -4.15 -1.56 -24.36
C VAL A 71 -4.32 -2.98 -23.83
N PRO A 72 -3.67 -3.98 -24.44
CA PRO A 72 -3.69 -5.34 -23.90
C PRO A 72 -3.29 -5.34 -22.43
N TYR A 73 -4.10 -5.99 -21.61
CA TYR A 73 -3.85 -6.18 -20.20
C TYR A 73 -4.54 -7.46 -19.72
N GLU A 74 -3.75 -8.46 -19.40
CA GLU A 74 -4.24 -9.74 -18.90
C GLU A 74 -4.31 -9.72 -17.39
N ILE A 75 -5.52 -9.70 -16.84
CA ILE A 75 -5.76 -9.57 -15.39
C ILE A 75 -5.12 -10.72 -14.61
N ALA A 76 -5.20 -11.95 -15.13
CA ALA A 76 -4.65 -13.14 -14.46
C ALA A 76 -3.11 -13.20 -14.48
N ASN A 77 -2.46 -12.46 -15.38
CA ASN A 77 -1.01 -12.46 -15.54
C ASN A 77 -0.39 -11.24 -14.85
N PRO A 78 0.44 -11.40 -13.81
CA PRO A 78 1.06 -10.29 -13.11
C PRO A 78 2.08 -9.53 -13.96
N THR A 79 2.60 -10.11 -15.04
CA THR A 79 3.75 -9.60 -15.80
C THR A 79 3.53 -8.18 -16.31
N GLU A 80 2.38 -7.90 -16.89
CA GLU A 80 2.13 -6.58 -17.47
C GLU A 80 2.04 -5.47 -16.43
N PHE A 81 1.42 -5.74 -15.28
CA PHE A 81 1.41 -4.80 -14.16
C PHE A 81 2.82 -4.55 -13.66
N VAL A 82 3.57 -5.62 -13.40
CA VAL A 82 4.95 -5.57 -12.88
C VAL A 82 5.87 -4.81 -13.82
N GLU A 83 5.85 -5.11 -15.13
CA GLU A 83 6.70 -4.41 -16.11
C GLU A 83 6.41 -2.90 -16.16
N ARG A 84 5.14 -2.51 -16.06
CA ARG A 84 4.73 -1.10 -16.06
C ARG A 84 5.16 -0.42 -14.76
N ALA A 85 4.92 -1.04 -13.61
CA ALA A 85 5.33 -0.52 -12.31
C ALA A 85 6.86 -0.37 -12.20
N VAL A 86 7.62 -1.40 -12.58
CA VAL A 86 9.09 -1.38 -12.58
C VAL A 86 9.64 -0.32 -13.54
N ARG A 87 9.01 -0.12 -14.71
CA ARG A 87 9.39 0.96 -15.64
C ARG A 87 9.21 2.33 -15.03
N LEU A 88 8.10 2.56 -14.28
CA LEU A 88 7.87 3.79 -13.57
C LEU A 88 8.90 4.01 -12.46
N GLN A 89 9.22 2.99 -11.66
CA GLN A 89 10.26 3.06 -10.64
C GLN A 89 11.64 3.41 -11.24
N LYS A 90 12.03 2.77 -12.34
CA LYS A 90 13.32 3.02 -13.03
C LYS A 90 13.42 4.41 -13.64
N SER A 91 12.30 5.09 -13.83
CA SER A 91 12.25 6.48 -14.31
C SER A 91 12.01 7.49 -13.19
N ASP A 92 12.15 7.07 -11.92
CA ASP A 92 11.83 7.90 -10.74
C ASP A 92 10.43 8.52 -10.84
N PHE A 93 9.46 7.73 -11.31
CA PHE A 93 8.07 8.16 -11.56
C PHE A 93 7.96 9.44 -12.39
N SER A 94 8.87 9.63 -13.34
CA SER A 94 8.90 10.84 -14.17
C SER A 94 7.57 11.10 -14.86
N GLU A 95 7.20 12.38 -15.00
CA GLU A 95 5.98 12.80 -15.69
C GLU A 95 5.89 12.24 -17.11
N SER A 96 7.02 12.17 -17.84
CA SER A 96 7.08 11.61 -19.19
C SER A 96 6.73 10.12 -19.23
N SER A 97 7.00 9.37 -18.16
CA SER A 97 6.66 7.96 -18.04
C SER A 97 5.22 7.77 -17.59
N LEU A 98 4.75 8.53 -16.61
CA LEU A 98 3.38 8.50 -16.10
C LEU A 98 2.36 8.98 -17.15
N SER A 99 2.68 10.02 -17.92
CA SER A 99 1.80 10.59 -18.94
C SER A 99 1.50 9.66 -20.12
N ARG A 100 2.06 8.47 -20.17
CA ARG A 100 1.71 7.43 -21.16
C ARG A 100 0.36 6.79 -20.89
N TYR A 101 -0.07 6.82 -19.61
CA TYR A 101 -1.29 6.17 -19.16
C TYR A 101 -2.44 7.16 -19.03
N PHE A 102 -3.65 6.65 -19.08
CA PHE A 102 -4.84 7.42 -18.78
C PHE A 102 -4.75 7.89 -17.31
N ARG A 103 -5.00 9.17 -17.08
CA ARG A 103 -4.98 9.80 -15.79
C ARG A 103 -6.39 10.10 -15.32
N ALA A 104 -6.73 9.75 -14.09
CA ALA A 104 -7.97 10.19 -13.46
C ALA A 104 -8.08 11.72 -13.43
N PRO A 105 -9.29 12.28 -13.56
CA PRO A 105 -9.48 13.74 -13.64
C PRO A 105 -9.16 14.46 -12.33
N GLN A 106 -9.31 13.77 -11.19
CA GLN A 106 -9.16 14.35 -9.86
C GLN A 106 -7.84 13.92 -9.22
N SER A 107 -7.15 14.87 -8.57
CA SER A 107 -6.04 14.59 -7.65
C SER A 107 -6.55 14.53 -6.21
N LEU A 108 -5.94 13.70 -5.37
CA LEU A 108 -6.19 13.65 -3.93
C LEU A 108 -4.91 14.00 -3.16
N PHE A 109 -5.06 14.49 -1.93
CA PHE A 109 -3.97 14.88 -1.06
C PHE A 109 -3.95 13.97 0.17
N LEU A 110 -2.93 13.10 0.24
CA LEU A 110 -2.79 12.07 1.26
C LEU A 110 -1.93 12.58 2.42
N THR A 111 -2.48 12.62 3.62
CA THR A 111 -1.74 12.98 4.84
C THR A 111 -1.18 11.78 5.60
N HIS A 112 -1.74 10.60 5.43
CA HIS A 112 -1.29 9.33 5.99
C HIS A 112 -1.85 8.18 5.15
N LEU A 113 -1.19 7.04 5.12
CA LEU A 113 -1.65 5.86 4.39
C LEU A 113 -2.18 4.81 5.37
N ALA A 114 -3.51 4.72 5.45
CA ALA A 114 -4.25 3.71 6.18
C ALA A 114 -5.59 3.46 5.44
N ILE A 115 -5.54 2.63 4.41
CA ILE A 115 -6.69 2.23 3.61
C ILE A 115 -7.12 0.85 4.11
N PRO A 116 -8.32 0.72 4.71
CA PRO A 116 -8.81 -0.55 5.22
C PRO A 116 -9.06 -1.54 4.10
N PHE A 117 -9.18 -2.82 4.46
CA PHE A 117 -9.48 -3.87 3.49
C PHE A 117 -10.87 -3.65 2.88
N SER A 118 -10.89 -3.20 1.64
CA SER A 118 -12.09 -2.75 0.93
C SER A 118 -12.13 -3.27 -0.50
N ASN A 119 -13.23 -3.01 -1.23
CA ASN A 119 -13.31 -3.40 -2.64
C ASN A 119 -12.41 -2.53 -3.51
N ALA A 120 -11.83 -3.12 -4.55
CA ALA A 120 -10.91 -2.44 -5.47
C ALA A 120 -11.58 -1.30 -6.27
N GLU A 121 -12.93 -1.32 -6.40
CA GLU A 121 -13.72 -0.23 -6.98
C GLU A 121 -13.60 1.09 -6.20
N SER A 122 -13.31 1.01 -4.90
CA SER A 122 -13.18 2.19 -4.05
C SER A 122 -12.09 3.14 -4.54
N GLY A 123 -10.96 2.60 -5.02
CA GLY A 123 -9.88 3.42 -5.57
C GLY A 123 -10.37 4.36 -6.68
N PRO A 124 -10.83 3.85 -7.83
CA PRO A 124 -11.38 4.69 -8.89
C PRO A 124 -12.48 5.64 -8.44
N SER A 125 -13.38 5.22 -7.55
CA SER A 125 -14.47 6.06 -7.03
C SER A 125 -13.95 7.28 -6.25
N PHE A 126 -12.95 7.11 -5.39
CA PHE A 126 -12.34 8.24 -4.68
C PHE A 126 -11.68 9.25 -5.61
N PHE A 127 -11.15 8.79 -6.75
CA PHE A 127 -10.55 9.65 -7.76
C PHE A 127 -11.54 10.17 -8.82
N GLY A 128 -12.86 9.94 -8.64
CA GLY A 128 -13.92 10.39 -9.56
C GLY A 128 -13.79 9.77 -10.94
N ALA A 129 -13.29 8.56 -11.03
CA ALA A 129 -12.96 7.87 -12.28
C ALA A 129 -13.60 6.46 -12.38
N GLU A 130 -14.63 6.16 -11.60
CA GLU A 130 -15.28 4.85 -11.55
C GLU A 130 -15.92 4.40 -12.88
N LYS A 131 -16.23 5.37 -13.76
CA LYS A 131 -16.76 5.08 -15.10
C LYS A 131 -15.68 4.72 -16.09
N GLU A 132 -14.51 5.33 -15.95
CA GLU A 132 -13.37 5.22 -16.87
C GLU A 132 -12.39 4.14 -16.48
N ILE A 133 -12.13 3.97 -15.17
CA ILE A 133 -11.14 3.04 -14.63
C ILE A 133 -11.83 1.86 -13.96
N LYS A 134 -11.62 0.67 -14.51
CA LYS A 134 -12.10 -0.58 -13.91
C LYS A 134 -11.29 -0.92 -12.65
N PRO A 135 -11.81 -1.77 -11.74
CA PRO A 135 -11.19 -2.06 -10.43
C PRO A 135 -9.85 -2.80 -10.49
N SER A 136 -9.37 -3.18 -11.66
CA SER A 136 -8.08 -3.84 -11.87
C SER A 136 -7.09 -2.96 -12.60
N GLY A 137 -5.79 -3.20 -12.43
CA GLY A 137 -4.72 -2.55 -13.20
C GLY A 137 -4.64 -1.04 -13.02
N TRP A 138 -5.04 -0.52 -11.85
CA TRP A 138 -4.86 0.88 -11.51
C TRP A 138 -3.64 1.10 -10.62
N PHE A 139 -3.11 2.30 -10.70
CA PHE A 139 -1.90 2.71 -10.01
C PHE A 139 -2.06 4.15 -9.51
N VAL A 140 -1.72 4.41 -8.26
CA VAL A 140 -1.73 5.76 -7.68
C VAL A 140 -0.32 6.14 -7.31
N HIS A 141 0.11 7.31 -7.74
CA HIS A 141 1.38 7.91 -7.38
C HIS A 141 1.14 9.15 -6.54
N TYR A 142 1.55 9.12 -5.29
CA TYR A 142 1.60 10.24 -4.36
C TYR A 142 3.02 10.79 -4.34
N GLN A 143 3.16 12.10 -4.51
CA GLN A 143 4.46 12.76 -4.55
C GLN A 143 4.47 14.07 -3.77
N GLY A 144 5.64 14.49 -3.36
CA GLY A 144 5.84 15.78 -2.71
C GLY A 144 7.24 15.96 -2.15
N ARG A 145 7.42 17.04 -1.43
CA ARG A 145 8.60 17.28 -0.61
C ARG A 145 8.19 17.40 0.84
N ILE A 146 8.84 16.64 1.70
CA ILE A 146 8.55 16.63 3.13
C ILE A 146 9.72 17.19 3.93
N THR A 147 9.39 17.89 5.01
CA THR A 147 10.35 18.38 5.99
C THR A 147 10.44 17.40 7.14
N VAL A 148 11.65 17.00 7.49
CA VAL A 148 11.92 16.07 8.59
C VAL A 148 11.70 16.79 9.93
N PRO A 149 10.86 16.24 10.84
CA PRO A 149 10.45 16.93 12.06
C PRO A 149 11.54 17.00 13.15
N ARG A 150 12.42 16.00 13.20
CA ARG A 150 13.55 15.90 14.14
C ARG A 150 14.65 15.01 13.56
N SER A 151 15.90 15.25 13.99
CA SER A 151 17.01 14.38 13.61
C SER A 151 16.88 13.01 14.23
N GLY A 152 17.02 11.95 13.40
CA GLY A 152 16.85 10.57 13.84
C GLY A 152 17.22 9.56 12.78
N THR A 153 17.16 8.30 13.14
CA THR A 153 17.29 7.18 12.21
C THR A 153 15.93 6.51 12.10
N TYR A 154 15.35 6.58 10.93
CA TYR A 154 13.99 6.13 10.65
C TYR A 154 13.98 4.90 9.75
N ARG A 155 12.97 4.07 9.86
CA ARG A 155 12.58 3.12 8.82
C ARG A 155 11.07 3.13 8.64
N PHE A 156 10.65 2.70 7.46
CA PHE A 156 9.24 2.57 7.14
C PHE A 156 8.89 1.09 7.11
N SER A 157 7.70 0.76 7.53
CA SER A 157 7.16 -0.59 7.38
C SER A 157 5.74 -0.50 6.86
N GLY A 158 5.34 -1.49 6.09
CA GLY A 158 4.02 -1.42 5.49
C GLY A 158 3.57 -2.73 4.89
N LEU A 159 2.39 -2.65 4.30
CA LEU A 159 1.74 -3.73 3.61
C LEU A 159 0.83 -3.14 2.54
N GLY A 160 0.89 -3.69 1.35
CA GLY A 160 0.04 -3.31 0.22
C GLY A 160 -0.53 -4.53 -0.48
N ASP A 161 -1.80 -4.51 -0.68
CA ASP A 161 -2.55 -5.46 -1.49
C ASP A 161 -3.07 -4.72 -2.74
N ASP A 162 -2.37 -4.85 -3.87
CA ASP A 162 -1.20 -5.70 -4.24
C ASP A 162 0.16 -5.01 -4.13
N TYR A 163 0.25 -3.70 -4.32
CA TYR A 163 1.49 -2.98 -4.58
C TYR A 163 1.63 -1.75 -3.68
N LEU A 164 2.69 -1.70 -2.90
CA LEU A 164 3.11 -0.54 -2.12
C LEU A 164 4.62 -0.36 -2.24
N VAL A 165 5.04 0.82 -2.72
CA VAL A 165 6.47 1.20 -2.80
C VAL A 165 6.65 2.60 -2.26
N LEU A 166 7.69 2.79 -1.45
CA LEU A 166 8.13 4.08 -0.95
C LEU A 166 9.56 4.36 -1.43
N MET A 167 9.74 5.52 -2.05
CA MET A 167 11.05 6.05 -2.40
C MET A 167 11.31 7.37 -1.66
N LEU A 168 12.53 7.54 -1.17
CA LEU A 168 13.02 8.79 -0.61
C LEU A 168 14.30 9.19 -1.33
N LYS A 169 14.36 10.42 -1.83
CA LYS A 169 15.51 10.94 -2.59
C LYS A 169 15.89 10.03 -3.77
N GLY A 170 14.89 9.55 -4.52
CA GLY A 170 15.07 8.65 -5.67
C GLY A 170 15.57 7.25 -5.31
N ARG A 171 15.52 6.84 -4.03
CA ARG A 171 15.93 5.49 -3.60
C ARG A 171 14.79 4.75 -2.95
N MET A 172 14.58 3.51 -3.39
CA MET A 172 13.62 2.62 -2.74
C MET A 172 13.99 2.42 -1.28
N ARG A 173 13.00 2.60 -0.40
CA ARG A 173 13.11 2.40 1.05
C ARG A 173 12.17 1.34 1.55
N LEU A 174 11.14 1.03 0.79
CA LEU A 174 10.19 -0.03 1.08
C LEU A 174 9.58 -0.53 -0.23
N ALA A 175 9.50 -1.83 -0.39
CA ALA A 175 8.60 -2.51 -1.31
C ALA A 175 7.82 -3.55 -0.51
N ALA A 176 6.53 -3.33 -0.33
CA ALA A 176 5.64 -4.17 0.46
C ALA A 176 4.45 -4.58 -0.41
N CYS A 177 4.68 -5.58 -1.24
CA CYS A 177 3.76 -6.01 -2.28
C CYS A 177 3.24 -7.42 -1.99
N TRP A 178 2.23 -7.82 -2.72
CA TRP A 178 1.76 -9.20 -2.73
C TRP A 178 2.90 -10.15 -3.09
N SER A 179 2.90 -11.35 -2.51
CA SER A 179 4.06 -12.25 -2.54
C SER A 179 4.50 -12.71 -3.94
N ASP A 180 3.57 -12.79 -4.89
CA ASP A 180 3.87 -13.23 -6.26
C ASP A 180 4.58 -12.15 -7.10
N ILE A 181 4.35 -10.86 -6.80
CA ILE A 181 4.99 -9.76 -7.50
C ILE A 181 6.17 -9.16 -6.71
N GLN A 182 6.23 -9.39 -5.41
CA GLN A 182 7.25 -8.83 -4.52
C GLN A 182 8.69 -9.00 -5.04
N PRO A 183 9.15 -10.19 -5.50
CA PRO A 183 10.54 -10.35 -5.95
C PRO A 183 10.89 -9.48 -7.17
N ALA A 184 9.96 -9.34 -8.10
CA ALA A 184 10.18 -8.55 -9.31
C ALA A 184 10.12 -7.04 -9.04
N ILE A 185 9.23 -6.58 -8.15
CA ILE A 185 9.10 -5.18 -7.76
C ILE A 185 10.31 -4.73 -6.92
N ALA A 186 10.72 -5.55 -5.98
CA ALA A 186 11.87 -5.27 -5.12
C ALA A 186 13.20 -5.31 -5.90
N GLU A 187 13.28 -6.12 -6.95
CA GLU A 187 14.48 -6.33 -7.78
C GLU A 187 15.72 -6.65 -6.90
N ARG A 188 16.56 -5.64 -6.62
CA ARG A 188 17.79 -5.79 -5.82
C ARG A 188 17.65 -5.26 -4.38
N TRP A 189 16.48 -4.74 -4.04
CA TRP A 189 16.20 -4.29 -2.69
C TRP A 189 15.73 -5.47 -1.83
N GLU A 190 16.35 -5.64 -0.66
CA GLU A 190 15.97 -6.66 0.30
C GLU A 190 15.40 -6.02 1.57
N PRO A 191 14.29 -6.54 2.11
CA PRO A 191 13.72 -6.02 3.35
C PRO A 191 14.68 -6.23 4.52
N THR A 192 14.71 -5.26 5.43
CA THR A 192 15.36 -5.44 6.72
C THR A 192 14.60 -6.49 7.52
N LYS A 193 15.31 -7.53 7.98
CA LYS A 193 14.70 -8.58 8.81
C LYS A 193 14.55 -8.05 10.24
N PRO A 194 13.32 -7.84 10.75
CA PRO A 194 13.10 -7.57 12.16
C PRO A 194 13.38 -8.82 12.98
N THR A 195 13.41 -8.69 14.30
CA THR A 195 13.56 -9.82 15.23
C THR A 195 12.36 -10.79 15.20
N GLY A 196 11.29 -10.47 14.46
CA GLY A 196 10.10 -11.30 14.28
C GLY A 196 9.41 -10.99 12.95
N GLU A 197 8.59 -11.91 12.50
CA GLU A 197 7.70 -11.74 11.37
C GLU A 197 6.30 -11.42 11.89
N TRP A 198 5.84 -10.20 11.66
CA TRP A 198 4.59 -9.70 12.20
C TRP A 198 3.49 -9.70 11.17
N LEU A 199 2.30 -10.17 11.57
CA LEU A 199 1.11 -10.04 10.74
C LEU A 199 0.67 -8.58 10.65
N GLY A 200 0.25 -8.19 9.46
CA GLY A 200 -0.44 -6.92 9.21
C GLY A 200 -1.94 -7.01 9.51
N PRO A 201 -2.68 -5.96 9.21
CA PRO A 201 -4.11 -5.89 9.47
C PRO A 201 -4.97 -6.70 8.47
N PHE A 202 -4.38 -7.24 7.40
CA PHE A 202 -5.12 -7.86 6.30
C PHE A 202 -4.86 -9.37 6.24
N GLY A 203 -5.66 -10.14 6.96
CA GLY A 203 -5.57 -11.60 6.96
C GLY A 203 -4.19 -12.13 7.35
N ASN A 204 -3.61 -12.99 6.53
CA ASN A 204 -2.30 -13.61 6.77
C ASN A 204 -1.12 -12.82 6.17
N MET A 205 -1.35 -11.62 5.65
CA MET A 205 -0.31 -10.80 5.07
C MET A 205 0.64 -10.26 6.14
N ARG A 206 1.94 -10.27 5.83
CA ARG A 206 2.97 -9.84 6.77
C ARG A 206 3.46 -8.44 6.46
N LEU A 207 3.76 -7.68 7.52
CA LEU A 207 4.43 -6.39 7.39
C LEU A 207 5.83 -6.58 6.80
N VAL A 208 6.16 -5.79 5.79
CA VAL A 208 7.51 -5.65 5.26
C VAL A 208 8.18 -4.46 5.92
N TYR A 209 9.43 -4.62 6.29
CA TYR A 209 10.23 -3.57 6.94
C TYR A 209 11.32 -3.06 5.99
N GLY A 210 11.36 -1.74 5.82
CA GLY A 210 12.30 -1.05 4.97
C GLY A 210 13.68 -0.83 5.58
N ASP A 211 14.52 -0.11 4.85
CA ASP A 211 15.86 0.24 5.30
C ASP A 211 15.85 1.34 6.37
N TRP A 212 16.83 1.27 7.29
CA TRP A 212 17.12 2.38 8.15
C TRP A 212 17.76 3.53 7.37
N VAL A 213 17.24 4.74 7.56
CA VAL A 213 17.76 5.97 6.96
C VAL A 213 17.96 7.03 8.03
N HIS A 214 19.12 7.66 8.03
CA HIS A 214 19.39 8.81 8.89
C HIS A 214 18.89 10.08 8.22
N LEU A 215 18.04 10.83 8.92
CA LEU A 215 17.46 12.09 8.45
C LEU A 215 17.73 13.18 9.49
N ARG A 216 17.92 14.43 9.01
CA ARG A 216 18.22 15.59 9.86
C ARG A 216 17.00 16.47 9.99
N GLU A 217 16.80 17.03 11.17
CA GLU A 217 15.75 18.02 11.44
C GLU A 217 15.82 19.18 10.41
N GLY A 218 14.66 19.56 9.90
CA GLY A 218 14.54 20.62 8.90
C GLY A 218 14.99 20.23 7.48
N GLU A 219 15.57 19.03 7.30
CA GLU A 219 15.93 18.54 5.97
C GLU A 219 14.67 18.40 5.12
N VAL A 220 14.71 18.92 3.89
CA VAL A 220 13.63 18.78 2.90
C VAL A 220 14.01 17.68 1.94
N ILE A 221 13.17 16.66 1.84
CA ILE A 221 13.43 15.48 1.02
C ILE A 221 12.28 15.20 0.06
N ASP A 222 12.62 14.74 -1.14
CA ASP A 222 11.63 14.25 -2.10
C ASP A 222 11.13 12.88 -1.65
N ILE A 223 9.81 12.69 -1.78
CA ILE A 223 9.11 11.45 -1.46
C ILE A 223 8.19 11.06 -2.60
N ASP A 224 8.24 9.79 -2.97
CA ASP A 224 7.32 9.14 -3.87
C ASP A 224 6.74 7.92 -3.14
N LEU A 225 5.42 7.89 -3.03
CA LEU A 225 4.67 6.79 -2.47
C LEU A 225 3.71 6.28 -3.53
N ALA A 226 3.84 5.03 -3.91
CA ALA A 226 3.02 4.44 -4.94
C ALA A 226 2.26 3.23 -4.42
N ILE A 227 0.97 3.16 -4.73
CA ILE A 227 0.10 2.03 -4.46
C ILE A 227 -0.58 1.56 -5.74
N GLY A 228 -1.02 0.32 -5.78
CA GLY A 228 -1.69 -0.19 -6.98
C GLY A 228 -2.40 -1.50 -6.75
N GLU A 229 -3.35 -1.75 -7.62
CA GLU A 229 -4.19 -2.94 -7.64
C GLU A 229 -4.09 -3.62 -8.98
N ARG A 230 -3.86 -4.91 -8.98
CA ARG A 230 -3.59 -5.69 -10.19
C ARG A 230 -4.82 -6.44 -10.73
N PRO A 231 -5.36 -7.46 -10.00
CA PRO A 231 -6.41 -8.29 -10.57
C PRO A 231 -7.82 -7.74 -10.36
N GLY A 232 -8.02 -6.87 -9.40
CA GLY A 232 -9.34 -6.51 -8.86
C GLY A 232 -9.68 -7.35 -7.63
N GLY A 233 -10.80 -7.06 -7.00
CA GLY A 233 -11.26 -7.76 -5.81
C GLY A 233 -11.12 -6.91 -4.56
N LYS A 234 -10.15 -7.16 -3.72
CA LYS A 234 -9.92 -6.40 -2.48
C LYS A 234 -8.62 -5.62 -2.55
N VAL A 235 -8.58 -4.53 -1.80
CA VAL A 235 -7.37 -3.70 -1.60
C VAL A 235 -7.24 -3.34 -0.13
N GLY A 236 -6.01 -3.13 0.30
CA GLY A 236 -5.70 -2.62 1.63
C GLY A 236 -4.27 -2.13 1.69
N PHE A 237 -4.05 -0.98 2.35
CA PHE A 237 -2.71 -0.39 2.42
C PHE A 237 -2.48 0.23 3.80
N ILE A 238 -1.29 -0.01 4.36
CA ILE A 238 -0.86 0.67 5.58
C ILE A 238 0.63 1.00 5.50
N LEU A 239 1.00 2.19 5.95
CA LEU A 239 2.39 2.63 6.03
C LEU A 239 2.69 3.19 7.41
N HIS A 240 3.61 2.56 8.09
CA HIS A 240 4.14 2.97 9.39
C HIS A 240 5.50 3.64 9.26
N VAL A 241 5.86 4.41 10.28
CA VAL A 241 7.22 4.90 10.49
C VAL A 241 7.72 4.47 11.85
N GLU A 242 8.97 4.03 11.93
CA GLU A 242 9.65 3.64 13.15
C GLU A 242 10.91 4.50 13.33
N GLU A 243 11.14 4.98 14.53
CA GLU A 243 12.36 5.71 14.89
C GLU A 243 13.24 4.82 15.77
N LYS A 244 14.51 4.70 15.40
CA LYS A 244 15.47 3.86 16.10
C LYS A 244 15.74 4.41 17.51
N GLY A 245 15.64 3.54 18.48
CA GLY A 245 15.89 3.88 19.89
C GLY A 245 14.63 4.32 20.66
N VAL A 246 13.48 4.40 20.01
CA VAL A 246 12.20 4.58 20.69
C VAL A 246 11.69 3.21 21.17
N ASP A 247 11.29 3.13 22.44
CA ASP A 247 10.69 1.92 23.01
C ASP A 247 9.18 1.95 22.79
N TYR A 248 8.73 1.29 21.72
CA TYR A 248 7.31 1.20 21.40
C TYR A 248 6.62 0.13 22.24
N ARG A 249 5.38 0.42 22.67
CA ARG A 249 4.50 -0.61 23.24
C ARG A 249 4.43 -1.80 22.30
N LYS A 250 4.15 -2.97 22.86
CA LYS A 250 3.97 -4.21 22.07
C LYS A 250 2.56 -4.70 22.24
N ASP A 251 2.01 -5.25 21.16
CA ASP A 251 0.74 -5.96 21.21
C ASP A 251 0.89 -7.34 21.91
N SER A 252 -0.22 -8.07 21.99
CA SER A 252 -0.27 -9.40 22.62
C SER A 252 0.61 -10.45 21.94
N GLN A 253 1.06 -10.22 20.70
CA GLN A 253 1.96 -11.10 19.97
C GLN A 253 3.42 -10.66 20.04
N GLY A 254 3.71 -9.55 20.72
CA GLY A 254 5.04 -8.96 20.83
C GLY A 254 5.43 -8.05 19.66
N ARG A 255 4.52 -7.75 18.72
CA ARG A 255 4.74 -6.81 17.63
C ARG A 255 4.82 -5.38 18.18
N PRO A 256 5.82 -4.59 17.79
CA PRO A 256 5.84 -3.17 18.16
C PRO A 256 4.64 -2.45 17.55
N ILE A 257 3.93 -1.69 18.38
CA ILE A 257 2.81 -0.85 17.97
C ILE A 257 3.39 0.44 17.43
N LEU A 258 3.43 0.59 16.10
CA LEU A 258 4.08 1.70 15.42
C LEU A 258 3.08 2.80 15.02
N PRO A 259 3.51 4.07 14.95
CA PRO A 259 2.71 5.15 14.39
C PRO A 259 2.59 5.03 12.88
N LEU A 260 1.54 5.60 12.32
CA LEU A 260 1.43 5.80 10.88
C LEU A 260 2.47 6.83 10.39
N PHE A 261 2.99 6.63 9.18
CA PHE A 261 3.62 7.73 8.47
C PHE A 261 2.57 8.82 8.22
N ALA A 262 2.86 10.04 8.65
CA ALA A 262 1.94 11.16 8.54
C ALA A 262 2.66 12.45 8.12
N THR A 263 1.98 13.26 7.27
CA THR A 263 2.46 14.56 6.82
C THR A 263 1.71 15.73 7.47
N ALA A 264 0.63 15.42 8.19
CA ALA A 264 -0.12 16.36 9.02
C ALA A 264 -0.59 15.64 10.30
N PRO A 265 -0.91 16.36 11.37
CA PRO A 265 -1.52 15.76 12.55
C PRO A 265 -2.83 15.06 12.20
N ILE A 266 -3.00 13.81 12.67
CA ILE A 266 -4.22 13.04 12.45
C ILE A 266 -5.24 13.48 13.51
N SER A 267 -6.43 13.90 13.06
CA SER A 267 -7.49 14.37 13.96
C SER A 267 -8.04 13.24 14.84
N HIS A 268 -8.69 13.60 15.93
CA HIS A 268 -9.30 12.61 16.84
C HIS A 268 -10.36 11.77 16.10
N GLU A 269 -11.18 12.41 15.28
CA GLU A 269 -12.20 11.74 14.46
C GLU A 269 -11.58 10.73 13.50
N GLU A 270 -10.50 11.12 12.83
CA GLU A 270 -9.78 10.24 11.90
C GLU A 270 -9.11 9.06 12.64
N LYS A 271 -8.51 9.29 13.81
CA LYS A 271 -7.97 8.22 14.66
C LYS A 271 -9.06 7.21 15.05
N GLN A 272 -10.25 7.68 15.44
CA GLN A 272 -11.37 6.82 15.76
C GLN A 272 -11.85 6.01 14.55
N ARG A 273 -11.99 6.66 13.39
CA ARG A 273 -12.37 5.99 12.14
C ARG A 273 -11.40 4.86 11.81
N ILE A 274 -10.10 5.17 11.76
CA ILE A 274 -9.07 4.17 11.46
C ILE A 274 -9.08 3.03 12.48
N THR A 275 -9.19 3.34 13.78
CA THR A 275 -9.26 2.31 14.83
C THR A 275 -10.44 1.36 14.61
N ASN A 276 -11.60 1.89 14.26
CA ASN A 276 -12.79 1.06 13.98
C ASN A 276 -12.60 0.19 12.72
N GLU A 277 -12.03 0.76 11.66
CA GLU A 277 -11.83 0.08 10.39
C GLU A 277 -10.74 -1.00 10.44
N PHE A 278 -9.70 -0.80 11.27
CA PHE A 278 -8.61 -1.76 11.43
C PHE A 278 -8.81 -2.75 12.60
N GLY A 279 -9.90 -2.58 13.36
CA GLY A 279 -10.34 -3.51 14.41
C GLY A 279 -9.28 -3.75 15.49
N SER A 280 -8.83 -4.99 15.65
CA SER A 280 -7.84 -5.37 16.68
C SER A 280 -6.39 -4.98 16.34
N TYR A 281 -6.14 -4.42 15.16
CA TYR A 281 -4.80 -3.99 14.78
C TYR A 281 -4.45 -2.65 15.44
N GLU A 282 -3.56 -2.68 16.44
CA GLU A 282 -3.18 -1.51 17.22
C GLU A 282 -2.20 -0.60 16.46
N ILE A 283 -2.42 0.71 16.57
CA ILE A 283 -1.59 1.79 16.00
C ILE A 283 -1.19 2.75 17.12
N GLU A 284 0.05 3.25 17.09
CA GLU A 284 0.52 4.27 18.02
C GLU A 284 0.05 5.67 17.57
N TRP A 285 -0.62 6.40 18.44
CA TRP A 285 -1.27 7.66 18.10
C TRP A 285 -0.59 8.91 18.65
N GLU A 286 0.26 8.78 19.68
CA GLU A 286 0.75 9.93 20.45
C GLU A 286 2.18 10.35 20.06
N ASN A 287 3.04 9.37 19.76
CA ASN A 287 4.49 9.61 19.65
C ASN A 287 5.03 9.53 18.21
N GLY A 288 4.16 9.58 17.21
CA GLY A 288 4.56 9.51 15.79
C GLY A 288 5.20 10.80 15.29
N PRO A 289 6.28 10.74 14.48
CA PRO A 289 6.80 11.92 13.79
C PRO A 289 5.84 12.38 12.70
N VAL A 290 5.64 13.70 12.57
CA VAL A 290 4.84 14.31 11.50
C VAL A 290 5.79 15.01 10.52
N PHE A 291 5.85 14.50 9.29
CA PHE A 291 6.68 15.03 8.20
C PHE A 291 5.86 16.06 7.40
N SER A 292 6.03 17.34 7.67
CA SER A 292 5.21 18.37 6.99
C SER A 292 5.53 18.49 5.50
N VAL A 293 4.51 18.55 4.65
CA VAL A 293 4.66 18.85 3.22
C VAL A 293 5.04 20.34 3.04
N LYS A 294 5.98 20.59 2.11
CA LYS A 294 6.49 21.92 1.82
C LYS A 294 5.85 22.51 0.55
#